data_f32681dcc9b4273c8bc8c6e465580952
#
_entry.id   f32681dcc9b4273c8bc8c6e465580952
#
_cell.length_a   1.000
_cell.length_b   1.000
_cell.length_c   1.000
_cell.angle_alpha   90.00
_cell.angle_beta   90.00
_cell.angle_gamma   90.00
#
_symmetry.space_group_name_H-M   'P 1'
#
loop_
_entity.id
_entity.type
_entity.pdbx_description
1 polymer ?
#
loop_
_entity_poly.entity_id
_entity_poly.type
_entity_poly.pdbx_seq_one_letter_code
_entity_poly.pdbx_strand_id
1 'polypeptide(L)'
;MPVFTVHIRDEWLVVPCRDATNTIRWLGHEALKRYMKNKPDNGGIAAVKDARFVVRRCQGLGLLDADDTVEDVLEDNDFVELAIEGDTMSPDFIPYEPGYIALDGNSLTSTDLVNLGRGLYKIKLTPEAEQKVVLSRELLDTIVKENKVVYGITTGFGKFARTVIPVSKLKELQENLVRSHSAGVGNPLSPERTRMLLALRINVLAKGYSGISPETLHAMIEAFNASCLSFVPEKGTVGASGDLAPLSHLALGLMGEGKMWSPKSGWADAKYVLEAHGLKPISLKPKEVMFETKHAVFLPHRAVERAQAIARQADIIAALTLEVLKGTTKAFDSDIHKLRPHPGQIEVAQRFRSLLDSDHHPSQIAESHRFCDRVQDAYTMRCCPQVHGVTNDTITFVLNIINTEINSATDNPVSFPGIKRKKALDFLAIAVHELASISERRIERLCNPSLSELPAFLVNEGGLNSGFMIAHCTAAALVSENKVLCHPSSVDSLSTSAATEDHVSMGGWAARKALRVVEHVEQVLAIELLAACQGIEFLRPLRTTTPLEKVYELVRSVVKPWIKDRFMSPDIEAVHRLLLDQKVWNVAKPYIDKYQSEFIPESRPGSPTAFSLDSPVSARKLLKSCML
;
A
#
# COMPACT_ATOMS: atom_id res chain seq x y z
N MET A 1 30.06 -2.92 6.63
CA MET A 1 29.76 -3.78 7.80
C MET A 1 28.27 -3.69 8.00
N PRO A 2 27.53 -4.76 7.73
CA PRO A 2 26.07 -4.72 7.84
C PRO A 2 25.64 -4.41 9.28
N VAL A 3 24.54 -3.68 9.40
CA VAL A 3 23.98 -3.22 10.66
C VAL A 3 22.50 -3.54 10.67
N PHE A 4 22.02 -4.22 11.71
CA PHE A 4 20.63 -4.60 11.84
C PHE A 4 19.97 -3.86 13.00
N THR A 5 18.72 -3.47 12.83
CA THR A 5 17.95 -2.86 13.90
C THR A 5 16.98 -3.89 14.47
N VAL A 6 17.22 -4.29 15.72
CA VAL A 6 16.46 -5.34 16.39
C VAL A 6 15.52 -4.72 17.43
N HIS A 7 14.23 -4.99 17.29
CA HIS A 7 13.20 -4.62 18.27
C HIS A 7 13.07 -5.71 19.34
N ILE A 8 13.17 -5.32 20.60
CA ILE A 8 12.96 -6.21 21.73
C ILE A 8 12.04 -5.49 22.73
N ARG A 9 10.84 -6.01 22.96
CA ARG A 9 9.83 -5.40 23.86
C ARG A 9 9.55 -3.94 23.48
N ASP A 10 10.09 -3.00 24.27
CA ASP A 10 9.90 -1.54 24.13
C ASP A 10 11.12 -0.82 23.54
N GLU A 11 12.18 -1.54 23.16
CA GLU A 11 13.43 -0.94 22.68
C GLU A 11 13.84 -1.38 21.27
N TRP A 12 14.40 -0.43 20.54
CA TRP A 12 15.09 -0.66 19.29
C TRP A 12 16.60 -0.63 19.50
N LEU A 13 17.27 -1.70 19.14
CA LEU A 13 18.72 -1.88 19.33
C LEU A 13 19.42 -2.04 17.99
N VAL A 14 20.52 -1.31 17.82
CA VAL A 14 21.36 -1.41 16.63
C VAL A 14 22.44 -2.47 16.88
N VAL A 15 22.45 -3.53 16.08
CA VAL A 15 23.38 -4.65 16.17
C VAL A 15 24.29 -4.68 14.92
N PRO A 16 25.55 -4.25 15.02
CA PRO A 16 26.49 -4.37 13.93
C PRO A 16 26.98 -5.82 13.79
N CYS A 17 26.91 -6.34 12.57
CA CYS A 17 27.37 -7.68 12.22
C CYS A 17 28.72 -7.59 11.51
N ARG A 18 29.79 -8.05 12.15
CA ARG A 18 31.16 -8.02 11.58
C ARG A 18 31.43 -9.17 10.62
N ASP A 19 30.70 -10.26 10.79
CA ASP A 19 30.83 -11.47 10.01
C ASP A 19 29.43 -11.84 9.50
N ALA A 20 29.25 -11.74 8.21
CA ALA A 20 27.96 -11.96 7.54
C ALA A 20 27.51 -13.45 7.61
N THR A 21 28.45 -14.37 7.86
CA THR A 21 28.17 -15.80 8.07
C THR A 21 27.58 -16.13 9.46
N ASN A 22 27.46 -15.14 10.34
CA ASN A 22 26.75 -15.31 11.61
C ASN A 22 25.29 -15.68 11.37
N THR A 23 24.76 -16.54 12.24
CA THR A 23 23.37 -17.00 12.14
C THR A 23 22.37 -16.00 12.72
N ILE A 24 21.10 -16.15 12.36
CA ILE A 24 19.99 -15.42 12.98
C ILE A 24 19.93 -15.64 14.49
N ARG A 25 20.28 -16.84 14.96
CA ARG A 25 20.45 -17.16 16.39
C ARG A 25 21.52 -16.27 17.05
N TRP A 26 22.65 -16.06 16.38
CA TRP A 26 23.69 -15.14 16.86
C TRP A 26 23.17 -13.71 16.97
N LEU A 27 22.46 -13.23 15.94
CA LEU A 27 21.86 -11.89 15.92
C LEU A 27 20.92 -11.68 17.10
N GLY A 28 20.06 -12.67 17.37
CA GLY A 28 19.15 -12.64 18.52
C GLY A 28 19.88 -12.61 19.88
N HIS A 29 20.89 -13.45 20.05
CA HIS A 29 21.68 -13.45 21.28
C HIS A 29 22.45 -12.14 21.50
N GLU A 30 23.02 -11.56 20.46
CA GLU A 30 23.76 -10.28 20.55
C GLU A 30 22.80 -9.12 20.86
N ALA A 31 21.60 -9.13 20.30
CA ALA A 31 20.56 -8.15 20.61
C ALA A 31 20.08 -8.27 22.08
N LEU A 32 19.80 -9.49 22.56
CA LEU A 32 19.44 -9.75 23.96
C LEU A 32 20.51 -9.27 24.94
N LYS A 33 21.77 -9.53 24.63
CA LYS A 33 22.91 -9.10 25.43
C LYS A 33 22.97 -7.58 25.59
N ARG A 34 22.69 -6.85 24.51
CA ARG A 34 22.63 -5.38 24.52
C ARG A 34 21.42 -4.87 25.29
N TYR A 35 20.25 -5.51 25.10
CA TYR A 35 19.03 -5.19 25.83
C TYR A 35 19.23 -5.32 27.34
N MET A 36 19.73 -6.48 27.80
CA MET A 36 20.00 -6.74 29.22
C MET A 36 20.98 -5.74 29.83
N LYS A 37 22.01 -5.34 29.07
CA LYS A 37 23.00 -4.35 29.53
C LYS A 37 22.40 -2.96 29.74
N ASN A 38 21.34 -2.62 29.03
CA ASN A 38 20.71 -1.31 29.06
C ASN A 38 19.54 -1.21 30.07
N LYS A 39 19.11 -2.34 30.68
CA LYS A 39 17.95 -2.38 31.57
C LYS A 39 18.32 -2.70 33.01
N PRO A 40 17.66 -2.09 34.04
CA PRO A 40 17.73 -2.53 35.40
C PRO A 40 17.30 -4.00 35.53
N ASP A 41 17.93 -4.75 36.39
CA ASP A 41 17.66 -6.17 36.63
C ASP A 41 17.65 -7.03 35.34
N ASN A 42 18.52 -6.68 34.39
CA ASN A 42 18.64 -7.35 33.08
C ASN A 42 17.31 -7.42 32.30
N GLY A 43 16.36 -6.53 32.59
CA GLY A 43 15.01 -6.58 32.00
C GLY A 43 14.21 -7.82 32.38
N GLY A 44 14.53 -8.45 33.54
CA GLY A 44 13.85 -9.65 34.00
C GLY A 44 14.30 -10.95 33.30
N ILE A 45 15.39 -10.92 32.54
CA ILE A 45 15.95 -12.10 31.85
C ILE A 45 17.10 -12.66 32.70
N ALA A 46 17.01 -13.90 33.12
CA ALA A 46 17.97 -14.52 34.03
C ALA A 46 19.37 -14.67 33.38
N ALA A 47 19.44 -15.20 32.16
CA ALA A 47 20.66 -15.28 31.38
C ALA A 47 20.37 -15.38 29.88
N VAL A 48 21.22 -14.80 29.03
CA VAL A 48 21.10 -14.86 27.55
C VAL A 48 21.04 -16.31 27.05
N LYS A 49 21.76 -17.23 27.70
CA LYS A 49 21.83 -18.64 27.27
C LYS A 49 20.54 -19.41 27.54
N ASP A 50 19.71 -18.96 28.46
CA ASP A 50 18.48 -19.63 28.88
C ASP A 50 17.24 -19.03 28.25
N ALA A 51 17.40 -17.87 27.58
CA ALA A 51 16.31 -17.20 26.90
C ALA A 51 15.98 -17.91 25.59
N ARG A 52 14.76 -18.43 25.48
CA ARG A 52 14.21 -18.89 24.20
C ARG A 52 13.56 -17.72 23.52
N PHE A 53 13.85 -17.56 22.23
CA PHE A 53 13.33 -16.47 21.42
C PHE A 53 13.18 -16.88 19.97
N VAL A 54 12.38 -16.13 19.25
CA VAL A 54 12.28 -16.20 17.80
C VAL A 54 12.59 -14.83 17.21
N VAL A 55 13.21 -14.82 16.03
CA VAL A 55 13.51 -13.59 15.27
C VAL A 55 12.62 -13.57 14.03
N ARG A 56 12.03 -12.43 13.74
CA ARG A 56 11.19 -12.25 12.55
C ARG A 56 11.46 -10.92 11.88
N ARG A 57 11.22 -10.82 10.59
CA ARG A 57 11.27 -9.53 9.89
C ARG A 57 10.15 -8.63 10.38
N CYS A 58 10.45 -7.36 10.65
CA CYS A 58 9.41 -6.37 10.93
C CYS A 58 8.51 -6.11 9.71
N GLN A 59 9.04 -6.27 8.50
CA GLN A 59 8.24 -6.27 7.27
C GLN A 59 7.79 -7.69 6.92
N GLY A 60 6.46 -7.89 6.90
CA GLY A 60 5.85 -9.16 6.51
C GLY A 60 5.81 -10.22 7.61
N LEU A 61 6.31 -9.93 8.82
CA LEU A 61 6.29 -10.80 10.02
C LEU A 61 6.79 -12.23 9.76
N GLY A 62 7.57 -12.45 8.69
CA GLY A 62 8.14 -13.75 8.37
C GLY A 62 9.12 -14.18 9.46
N LEU A 63 8.89 -15.37 10.06
CA LEU A 63 9.86 -16.01 10.94
C LEU A 63 11.15 -16.29 10.19
N LEU A 64 12.26 -15.93 10.79
CA LEU A 64 13.60 -16.27 10.30
C LEU A 64 14.05 -17.55 10.98
N ASP A 65 14.58 -18.50 10.22
CA ASP A 65 15.16 -19.70 10.80
C ASP A 65 16.41 -19.33 11.61
N ALA A 66 16.50 -19.86 12.82
CA ALA A 66 17.57 -19.53 13.73
C ALA A 66 18.96 -19.94 13.22
N ASP A 67 19.01 -20.92 12.33
CA ASP A 67 20.24 -21.51 11.80
C ASP A 67 20.61 -20.94 10.39
N ASP A 68 19.72 -20.12 9.78
CA ASP A 68 20.06 -19.39 8.56
C ASP A 68 21.16 -18.36 8.82
N THR A 69 22.02 -18.11 7.81
CA THR A 69 23.03 -17.06 7.93
C THR A 69 22.38 -15.68 7.70
N VAL A 70 22.93 -14.68 8.35
CA VAL A 70 22.41 -13.31 8.28
C VAL A 70 22.46 -12.79 6.82
N GLU A 71 23.51 -13.13 6.07
CA GLU A 71 23.68 -12.69 4.67
C GLU A 71 22.68 -13.33 3.70
N ASP A 72 22.16 -14.53 4.02
CA ASP A 72 21.22 -15.23 3.15
C ASP A 72 19.79 -14.68 3.30
N VAL A 73 19.46 -14.10 4.45
CA VAL A 73 18.08 -13.76 4.78
C VAL A 73 17.86 -12.30 5.16
N LEU A 74 18.89 -11.50 5.38
CA LEU A 74 18.77 -10.08 5.75
C LEU A 74 19.67 -9.21 4.87
N GLU A 75 19.17 -8.00 4.57
CA GLU A 75 19.94 -6.95 3.89
C GLU A 75 20.49 -5.94 4.90
N ASP A 76 21.55 -5.19 4.53
CA ASP A 76 22.09 -4.13 5.39
C ASP A 76 21.00 -3.13 5.77
N ASN A 77 20.94 -2.79 7.05
CA ASN A 77 19.91 -1.96 7.67
C ASN A 77 18.50 -2.59 7.78
N ASP A 78 18.36 -3.90 7.64
CA ASP A 78 17.09 -4.57 7.89
C ASP A 78 16.63 -4.42 9.35
N PHE A 79 15.30 -4.40 9.50
CA PHE A 79 14.62 -4.33 10.78
C PHE A 79 14.02 -5.69 11.12
N VAL A 80 14.39 -6.22 12.27
CA VAL A 80 13.89 -7.49 12.80
C VAL A 80 13.32 -7.31 14.19
N GLU A 81 12.36 -8.14 14.54
CA GLU A 81 11.78 -8.22 15.87
C GLU A 81 12.21 -9.51 16.55
N LEU A 82 12.63 -9.40 17.81
CA LEU A 82 12.98 -10.53 18.66
C LEU A 82 11.93 -10.67 19.74
N ALA A 83 11.21 -11.78 19.73
CA ALA A 83 10.20 -12.12 20.70
C ALA A 83 10.74 -13.19 21.66
N ILE A 84 10.67 -12.93 22.96
CA ILE A 84 11.18 -13.81 24.03
C ILE A 84 10.03 -14.70 24.52
N GLU A 85 10.27 -16.01 24.61
CA GLU A 85 9.31 -16.96 25.18
C GLU A 85 9.11 -16.69 26.68
N GLY A 86 7.87 -16.50 27.11
CA GLY A 86 7.51 -16.24 28.52
C GLY A 86 7.24 -14.78 28.85
N ASP A 87 7.45 -13.85 27.93
CA ASP A 87 6.91 -12.51 28.10
C ASP A 87 5.38 -12.58 28.11
N THR A 88 4.72 -11.83 29.01
CA THR A 88 3.27 -11.65 28.96
C THR A 88 2.94 -10.97 27.64
N MET A 89 2.56 -11.80 26.71
CA MET A 89 2.38 -11.43 25.33
C MET A 89 1.24 -10.44 25.22
N SER A 90 1.49 -9.35 24.48
CA SER A 90 0.42 -8.62 23.81
C SER A 90 -0.56 -9.64 23.20
N PRO A 91 -1.88 -9.43 23.23
CA PRO A 91 -2.87 -10.35 22.67
C PRO A 91 -2.59 -10.81 21.23
N ASP A 92 -1.63 -10.20 20.56
CA ASP A 92 -1.20 -10.51 19.20
C ASP A 92 -0.18 -11.66 19.09
N PHE A 93 0.24 -12.27 20.21
CA PHE A 93 1.24 -13.33 20.23
C PHE A 93 0.67 -14.71 20.59
N ILE A 94 -0.26 -15.18 19.83
CA ILE A 94 -0.51 -16.62 19.68
C ILE A 94 0.48 -17.11 18.63
N PRO A 95 1.15 -18.29 18.75
CA PRO A 95 1.82 -18.92 17.62
C PRO A 95 0.73 -19.14 16.56
N TYR A 96 0.69 -18.25 15.59
CA TYR A 96 -0.40 -18.16 14.67
C TYR A 96 -0.23 -19.27 13.65
N GLU A 97 -0.90 -20.39 13.86
CA GLU A 97 -1.31 -21.16 12.69
C GLU A 97 -2.18 -20.22 11.88
N PRO A 98 -1.75 -19.84 10.67
CA PRO A 98 -2.51 -18.87 9.89
C PRO A 98 -3.94 -19.39 9.74
N GLY A 99 -4.91 -18.62 10.23
CA GLY A 99 -6.32 -18.92 10.06
C GLY A 99 -6.64 -19.11 8.57
N TYR A 100 -7.81 -19.66 8.28
CA TYR A 100 -8.25 -19.84 6.90
C TYR A 100 -9.25 -18.77 6.51
N ILE A 101 -9.06 -18.19 5.31
CA ILE A 101 -10.11 -17.47 4.62
C ILE A 101 -10.82 -18.46 3.68
N ALA A 102 -12.12 -18.64 3.87
CA ALA A 102 -12.94 -19.50 3.03
C ALA A 102 -13.41 -18.72 1.80
N LEU A 103 -12.95 -19.11 0.61
CA LEU A 103 -13.33 -18.47 -0.64
C LEU A 103 -14.58 -19.10 -1.23
N ASP A 104 -15.53 -18.25 -1.62
CA ASP A 104 -16.80 -18.60 -2.25
C ASP A 104 -16.97 -17.96 -3.65
N GLY A 105 -15.98 -17.15 -4.05
CA GLY A 105 -16.01 -16.36 -5.27
C GLY A 105 -16.81 -15.05 -5.18
N ASN A 106 -17.45 -14.72 -4.04
CA ASN A 106 -18.39 -13.61 -3.94
C ASN A 106 -18.12 -12.65 -2.78
N SER A 107 -17.46 -13.11 -1.72
CA SER A 107 -17.36 -12.40 -0.44
C SER A 107 -15.96 -11.87 -0.12
N LEU A 108 -14.96 -12.09 -0.98
CA LEU A 108 -13.60 -11.64 -0.76
C LEU A 108 -13.54 -10.10 -0.65
N THR A 109 -12.96 -9.59 0.43
CA THR A 109 -12.74 -8.15 0.62
C THR A 109 -11.34 -7.73 0.20
N SER A 110 -11.14 -6.42 0.00
CA SER A 110 -9.81 -5.84 -0.26
C SER A 110 -8.84 -6.12 0.87
N THR A 111 -9.31 -6.05 2.12
CA THR A 111 -8.51 -6.33 3.32
C THR A 111 -8.08 -7.80 3.36
N ASP A 112 -9.00 -8.73 3.09
CA ASP A 112 -8.69 -10.16 3.03
C ASP A 112 -7.61 -10.45 1.98
N LEU A 113 -7.73 -9.85 0.79
CA LEU A 113 -6.77 -10.04 -0.28
C LEU A 113 -5.36 -9.56 0.10
N VAL A 114 -5.25 -8.40 0.75
CA VAL A 114 -3.97 -7.88 1.25
C VAL A 114 -3.40 -8.80 2.33
N ASN A 115 -4.23 -9.25 3.26
CA ASN A 115 -3.81 -10.17 4.32
C ASN A 115 -3.35 -11.54 3.76
N LEU A 116 -4.03 -12.06 2.73
CA LEU A 116 -3.58 -13.23 1.98
C LEU A 116 -2.23 -12.99 1.30
N GLY A 117 -2.03 -11.81 0.71
CA GLY A 117 -0.75 -11.40 0.11
C GLY A 117 0.39 -11.40 1.11
N ARG A 118 0.15 -10.86 2.30
CA ARG A 118 1.11 -10.81 3.42
C ARG A 118 1.37 -12.17 4.07
N GLY A 119 0.64 -13.23 3.69
CA GLY A 119 0.81 -14.57 4.25
C GLY A 119 0.17 -14.77 5.62
N LEU A 120 -0.70 -13.85 6.07
CA LEU A 120 -1.37 -13.94 7.36
C LEU A 120 -2.46 -15.00 7.42
N TYR A 121 -2.98 -15.44 6.25
CA TYR A 121 -4.02 -16.44 6.14
C TYR A 121 -3.71 -17.47 5.06
N LYS A 122 -4.20 -18.68 5.28
CA LYS A 122 -4.32 -19.76 4.28
C LYS A 122 -5.67 -19.68 3.57
N ILE A 123 -5.81 -20.36 2.45
CA ILE A 123 -7.07 -20.44 1.68
C ILE A 123 -7.68 -21.83 1.83
N LYS A 124 -9.01 -21.86 1.96
CA LYS A 124 -9.85 -23.04 1.72
C LYS A 124 -11.08 -22.63 0.91
N LEU A 125 -11.80 -23.56 0.33
CA LEU A 125 -13.10 -23.30 -0.32
C LEU A 125 -14.23 -23.45 0.68
N THR A 126 -15.38 -22.81 0.39
CA THR A 126 -16.64 -23.14 1.04
C THR A 126 -17.22 -24.41 0.41
N PRO A 127 -18.02 -25.21 1.15
CA PRO A 127 -18.65 -26.42 0.59
C PRO A 127 -19.51 -26.12 -0.65
N GLU A 128 -20.17 -24.96 -0.66
CA GLU A 128 -21.00 -24.51 -1.78
C GLU A 128 -20.16 -24.19 -3.03
N ALA A 129 -18.96 -23.63 -2.85
CA ALA A 129 -18.02 -23.35 -3.94
C ALA A 129 -17.49 -24.67 -4.52
N GLU A 130 -17.11 -25.62 -3.67
CA GLU A 130 -16.67 -26.94 -4.12
C GLU A 130 -17.74 -27.64 -4.98
N GLN A 131 -18.98 -27.61 -4.54
CA GLN A 131 -20.11 -28.18 -5.27
C GLN A 131 -20.30 -27.53 -6.66
N LYS A 132 -20.22 -26.19 -6.74
CA LYS A 132 -20.32 -25.44 -8.01
C LYS A 132 -19.18 -25.81 -8.98
N VAL A 133 -17.97 -25.96 -8.46
CA VAL A 133 -16.81 -26.36 -9.26
C VAL A 133 -16.99 -27.77 -9.84
N VAL A 134 -17.47 -28.72 -9.04
CA VAL A 134 -17.79 -30.10 -9.51
C VAL A 134 -18.83 -30.04 -10.63
N LEU A 135 -19.97 -29.37 -10.42
CA LEU A 135 -21.03 -29.29 -11.43
C LEU A 135 -20.56 -28.63 -12.73
N SER A 136 -19.75 -27.58 -12.62
CA SER A 136 -19.19 -26.92 -13.81
C SER A 136 -18.22 -27.83 -14.58
N ARG A 137 -17.46 -28.67 -13.87
CA ARG A 137 -16.56 -29.64 -14.49
C ARG A 137 -17.33 -30.75 -15.19
N GLU A 138 -18.34 -31.32 -14.58
CA GLU A 138 -19.21 -32.36 -15.17
C GLU A 138 -19.85 -31.90 -16.49
N LEU A 139 -20.33 -30.64 -16.53
CA LEU A 139 -20.86 -30.04 -17.75
C LEU A 139 -19.80 -29.98 -18.86
N LEU A 140 -18.58 -29.58 -18.52
CA LEU A 140 -17.48 -29.49 -19.48
C LEU A 140 -17.06 -30.87 -20.00
N ASP A 141 -16.93 -31.85 -19.12
CA ASP A 141 -16.60 -33.23 -19.49
C ASP A 141 -17.66 -33.84 -20.42
N THR A 142 -18.93 -33.48 -20.21
CA THR A 142 -20.04 -33.87 -21.11
C THR A 142 -19.87 -33.24 -22.50
N ILE A 143 -19.54 -31.95 -22.60
CA ILE A 143 -19.28 -31.25 -23.88
C ILE A 143 -18.14 -31.94 -24.65
N VAL A 144 -17.04 -32.25 -23.96
CA VAL A 144 -15.89 -32.92 -24.57
C VAL A 144 -16.24 -34.33 -25.02
N LYS A 145 -16.95 -35.12 -24.19
CA LYS A 145 -17.39 -36.48 -24.50
C LYS A 145 -18.34 -36.53 -25.70
N GLU A 146 -19.21 -35.57 -25.83
CA GLU A 146 -20.16 -35.46 -26.93
C GLU A 146 -19.56 -34.81 -28.19
N ASN A 147 -18.27 -34.50 -28.21
CA ASN A 147 -17.58 -33.81 -29.31
C ASN A 147 -18.30 -32.53 -29.79
N LYS A 148 -19.00 -31.82 -28.90
CA LYS A 148 -19.65 -30.53 -29.23
C LYS A 148 -18.59 -29.50 -29.60
N VAL A 149 -18.82 -28.75 -30.68
CA VAL A 149 -17.95 -27.64 -31.07
C VAL A 149 -18.29 -26.42 -30.21
N VAL A 150 -17.43 -26.13 -29.24
CA VAL A 150 -17.58 -25.02 -28.31
C VAL A 150 -16.30 -24.24 -28.25
N TYR A 151 -16.40 -22.90 -28.42
CA TYR A 151 -15.28 -21.97 -28.38
C TYR A 151 -14.44 -22.14 -27.11
N GLY A 152 -13.13 -22.27 -27.32
CA GLY A 152 -12.15 -22.37 -26.23
C GLY A 152 -12.20 -23.66 -25.41
N ILE A 153 -13.07 -24.62 -25.77
CA ILE A 153 -13.13 -25.99 -25.21
C ILE A 153 -12.63 -27.00 -26.23
N THR A 154 -13.27 -27.04 -27.39
CA THR A 154 -12.95 -27.93 -28.49
C THR A 154 -12.49 -27.21 -29.75
N THR A 155 -12.23 -25.90 -29.66
CA THR A 155 -11.65 -25.07 -30.72
C THR A 155 -10.41 -24.34 -30.24
N GLY A 156 -9.62 -23.78 -31.16
CA GLY A 156 -8.60 -22.79 -30.85
C GLY A 156 -9.21 -21.45 -30.39
N PHE A 157 -8.34 -20.47 -30.15
CA PHE A 157 -8.69 -19.17 -29.60
C PHE A 157 -8.46 -18.04 -30.61
N GLY A 158 -9.13 -16.90 -30.43
CA GLY A 158 -8.97 -15.70 -31.22
C GLY A 158 -9.12 -15.97 -32.72
N LYS A 159 -8.10 -15.74 -33.53
CA LYS A 159 -8.11 -16.02 -34.96
C LYS A 159 -8.37 -17.49 -35.31
N PHE A 160 -8.03 -18.40 -34.40
CA PHE A 160 -8.24 -19.85 -34.55
C PHE A 160 -9.56 -20.36 -33.98
N ALA A 161 -10.51 -19.48 -33.66
CA ALA A 161 -11.82 -19.82 -33.09
C ALA A 161 -12.64 -20.84 -33.89
N ARG A 162 -12.42 -20.92 -35.20
CA ARG A 162 -13.09 -21.85 -36.13
C ARG A 162 -12.32 -23.16 -36.33
N THR A 163 -11.11 -23.29 -35.78
CA THR A 163 -10.30 -24.50 -35.91
C THR A 163 -10.71 -25.49 -34.83
N VAL A 164 -11.38 -26.55 -35.19
CA VAL A 164 -11.77 -27.63 -34.29
C VAL A 164 -10.55 -28.48 -33.95
N ILE A 165 -10.33 -28.74 -32.66
CA ILE A 165 -9.22 -29.51 -32.13
C ILE A 165 -9.71 -30.92 -31.78
N PRO A 166 -9.08 -31.97 -32.27
CA PRO A 166 -9.44 -33.33 -31.89
C PRO A 166 -9.32 -33.55 -30.38
N VAL A 167 -10.24 -34.32 -29.79
CA VAL A 167 -10.27 -34.57 -28.33
C VAL A 167 -8.94 -35.10 -27.81
N SER A 168 -8.27 -36.00 -28.59
CA SER A 168 -6.95 -36.53 -28.25
C SER A 168 -5.84 -35.51 -28.17
N LYS A 169 -6.04 -34.28 -28.71
CA LYS A 169 -5.07 -33.18 -28.75
C LYS A 169 -5.41 -32.06 -27.78
N LEU A 170 -6.54 -32.12 -27.07
CA LEU A 170 -6.96 -31.05 -26.18
C LEU A 170 -6.00 -30.82 -25.01
N LYS A 171 -5.38 -31.87 -24.46
CA LYS A 171 -4.37 -31.75 -23.41
C LYS A 171 -3.10 -31.05 -23.95
N GLU A 172 -2.60 -31.51 -25.09
CA GLU A 172 -1.42 -30.91 -25.75
C GLU A 172 -1.67 -29.43 -26.07
N LEU A 173 -2.89 -29.06 -26.48
CA LEU A 173 -3.29 -27.68 -26.68
C LEU A 173 -3.13 -26.85 -25.41
N GLN A 174 -3.57 -27.37 -24.24
CA GLN A 174 -3.46 -26.62 -22.97
C GLN A 174 -1.99 -26.34 -22.63
N GLU A 175 -1.13 -27.33 -22.70
CA GLU A 175 0.29 -27.19 -22.39
C GLU A 175 1.00 -26.23 -23.37
N ASN A 176 0.71 -26.33 -24.67
CA ASN A 176 1.27 -25.46 -25.70
C ASN A 176 0.83 -24.00 -25.51
N LEU A 177 -0.42 -23.79 -25.11
CA LEU A 177 -0.93 -22.45 -24.80
C LEU A 177 -0.16 -21.84 -23.61
N VAL A 178 0.00 -22.56 -22.49
CA VAL A 178 0.77 -22.08 -21.34
C VAL A 178 2.18 -21.67 -21.76
N ARG A 179 2.89 -22.53 -22.47
CA ARG A 179 4.27 -22.28 -22.90
C ARG A 179 4.36 -21.09 -23.85
N SER A 180 3.49 -21.00 -24.84
CA SER A 180 3.51 -19.92 -25.84
C SER A 180 3.10 -18.56 -25.29
N HIS A 181 2.24 -18.55 -24.28
CA HIS A 181 1.74 -17.32 -23.66
C HIS A 181 2.60 -16.86 -22.46
N SER A 182 3.51 -17.70 -21.97
CA SER A 182 4.50 -17.32 -20.96
C SER A 182 5.61 -16.44 -21.57
N ALA A 183 5.20 -15.30 -22.11
CA ALA A 183 6.04 -14.36 -22.86
C ALA A 183 6.22 -12.99 -22.15
N GLY A 184 5.98 -12.95 -20.84
CA GLY A 184 6.20 -11.76 -20.02
C GLY A 184 7.69 -11.44 -19.86
N VAL A 185 8.01 -10.16 -19.63
CA VAL A 185 9.38 -9.66 -19.47
C VAL A 185 9.49 -8.72 -18.25
N GLY A 186 10.71 -8.48 -17.81
CA GLY A 186 11.02 -7.62 -16.66
C GLY A 186 11.23 -8.42 -15.37
N ASN A 187 11.32 -7.70 -14.26
CA ASN A 187 11.51 -8.31 -12.95
C ASN A 187 10.28 -9.12 -12.52
N PRO A 188 10.47 -10.17 -11.70
CA PRO A 188 9.33 -10.88 -11.14
C PRO A 188 8.52 -10.01 -10.21
N LEU A 189 7.24 -10.27 -10.12
CA LEU A 189 6.41 -9.74 -9.05
C LEU A 189 6.96 -10.20 -7.70
N SER A 190 6.84 -9.35 -6.67
CA SER A 190 7.19 -9.76 -5.32
C SER A 190 6.34 -10.96 -4.86
N PRO A 191 6.83 -11.78 -3.91
CA PRO A 191 6.05 -12.88 -3.34
C PRO A 191 4.66 -12.44 -2.87
N GLU A 192 4.55 -11.30 -2.19
CA GLU A 192 3.27 -10.72 -1.77
C GLU A 192 2.31 -10.52 -2.95
N ARG A 193 2.80 -9.91 -4.03
CA ARG A 193 1.99 -9.63 -5.23
C ARG A 193 1.60 -10.92 -5.96
N THR A 194 2.49 -11.90 -6.02
CA THR A 194 2.20 -13.19 -6.63
C THR A 194 1.18 -13.99 -5.81
N ARG A 195 1.25 -13.92 -4.46
CA ARG A 195 0.20 -14.49 -3.60
C ARG A 195 -1.16 -13.87 -3.85
N MET A 196 -1.24 -12.53 -3.95
CA MET A 196 -2.51 -11.85 -4.27
C MET A 196 -3.05 -12.28 -5.64
N LEU A 197 -2.19 -12.41 -6.65
CA LEU A 197 -2.55 -12.88 -7.98
C LEU A 197 -3.15 -14.29 -7.94
N LEU A 198 -2.48 -15.22 -7.23
CA LEU A 198 -2.93 -16.61 -7.09
C LEU A 198 -4.24 -16.69 -6.29
N ALA A 199 -4.37 -15.91 -5.20
CA ALA A 199 -5.60 -15.86 -4.40
C ALA A 199 -6.80 -15.38 -5.21
N LEU A 200 -6.63 -14.32 -6.01
CA LEU A 200 -7.68 -13.84 -6.91
C LEU A 200 -8.06 -14.87 -7.96
N ARG A 201 -7.07 -15.59 -8.51
CA ARG A 201 -7.35 -16.66 -9.46
C ARG A 201 -8.17 -17.77 -8.82
N ILE A 202 -7.80 -18.22 -7.62
CA ILE A 202 -8.56 -19.22 -6.86
C ILE A 202 -9.98 -18.71 -6.60
N ASN A 203 -10.16 -17.43 -6.18
CA ASN A 203 -11.48 -16.86 -5.91
C ASN A 203 -12.40 -16.84 -7.15
N VAL A 204 -11.87 -16.51 -8.33
CA VAL A 204 -12.64 -16.55 -9.59
C VAL A 204 -13.04 -17.99 -9.94
N LEU A 205 -12.13 -18.94 -9.76
CA LEU A 205 -12.39 -20.36 -10.04
C LEU A 205 -13.41 -20.96 -9.07
N ALA A 206 -13.41 -20.51 -7.81
CA ALA A 206 -14.37 -20.92 -6.78
C ALA A 206 -15.82 -20.58 -7.13
N LYS A 207 -16.06 -19.62 -8.06
CA LYS A 207 -17.42 -19.33 -8.54
C LYS A 207 -18.08 -20.48 -9.32
N GLY A 208 -17.29 -21.43 -9.83
CA GLY A 208 -17.80 -22.58 -10.55
C GLY A 208 -18.29 -22.29 -11.98
N TYR A 209 -17.68 -21.31 -12.69
CA TYR A 209 -18.05 -20.99 -14.08
C TYR A 209 -16.95 -21.32 -15.10
N SER A 210 -15.78 -21.76 -14.66
CA SER A 210 -14.61 -21.95 -15.53
C SER A 210 -14.42 -23.38 -16.05
N GLY A 211 -15.05 -24.37 -15.41
CA GLY A 211 -14.87 -25.78 -15.74
C GLY A 211 -13.52 -26.37 -15.31
N ILE A 212 -12.83 -25.74 -14.35
CA ILE A 212 -11.65 -26.33 -13.74
C ILE A 212 -12.00 -27.58 -12.95
N SER A 213 -11.12 -28.59 -12.93
CA SER A 213 -11.35 -29.76 -12.09
C SER A 213 -11.06 -29.46 -10.61
N PRO A 214 -11.78 -30.10 -9.68
CA PRO A 214 -11.50 -29.98 -8.25
C PRO A 214 -10.05 -30.28 -7.90
N GLU A 215 -9.45 -31.29 -8.52
CA GLU A 215 -8.06 -31.71 -8.25
C GLU A 215 -7.07 -30.59 -8.60
N THR A 216 -7.22 -29.95 -9.75
CA THR A 216 -6.35 -28.85 -10.17
C THR A 216 -6.53 -27.64 -9.26
N LEU A 217 -7.76 -27.30 -8.88
CA LEU A 217 -8.04 -26.19 -7.97
C LEU A 217 -7.46 -26.44 -6.57
N HIS A 218 -7.58 -27.66 -6.03
CA HIS A 218 -6.97 -28.03 -4.75
C HIS A 218 -5.45 -27.95 -4.81
N ALA A 219 -4.81 -28.43 -5.89
CA ALA A 219 -3.36 -28.31 -6.06
C ALA A 219 -2.90 -26.83 -6.08
N MET A 220 -3.69 -25.92 -6.68
CA MET A 220 -3.42 -24.46 -6.60
C MET A 220 -3.51 -23.94 -5.18
N ILE A 221 -4.50 -24.38 -4.41
CA ILE A 221 -4.70 -23.97 -3.00
C ILE A 221 -3.54 -24.51 -2.14
N GLU A 222 -3.12 -25.74 -2.34
CA GLU A 222 -1.98 -26.32 -1.64
C GLU A 222 -0.68 -25.55 -1.94
N ALA A 223 -0.42 -25.22 -3.21
CA ALA A 223 0.73 -24.40 -3.59
C ALA A 223 0.66 -23.00 -2.95
N PHE A 224 -0.52 -22.36 -2.92
CA PHE A 224 -0.72 -21.10 -2.21
C PHE A 224 -0.40 -21.23 -0.73
N ASN A 225 -0.95 -22.25 -0.07
CA ASN A 225 -0.81 -22.47 1.38
C ASN A 225 0.62 -22.85 1.78
N ALA A 226 1.38 -23.46 0.86
CA ALA A 226 2.81 -23.76 1.01
C ALA A 226 3.71 -22.59 0.59
N SER A 227 3.15 -21.46 0.13
CA SER A 227 3.89 -20.33 -0.44
C SER A 227 4.81 -20.70 -1.61
N CYS A 228 4.40 -21.69 -2.44
CA CYS A 228 5.05 -22.03 -3.69
C CYS A 228 4.55 -21.10 -4.80
N LEU A 229 5.33 -20.06 -5.13
CA LEU A 229 4.89 -18.93 -5.94
C LEU A 229 5.64 -18.85 -7.26
N SER A 230 4.92 -18.94 -8.38
CA SER A 230 5.49 -18.91 -9.73
C SER A 230 6.20 -17.59 -10.04
N PHE A 231 7.24 -17.64 -10.87
CA PHE A 231 7.92 -16.47 -11.43
C PHE A 231 7.01 -15.78 -12.45
N VAL A 232 6.41 -14.65 -12.07
CA VAL A 232 5.51 -13.87 -12.94
C VAL A 232 6.16 -12.52 -13.25
N PRO A 233 6.62 -12.28 -14.49
CA PRO A 233 7.19 -10.99 -14.88
C PRO A 233 6.18 -9.84 -14.77
N GLU A 234 6.67 -8.65 -14.44
CA GLU A 234 5.83 -7.46 -14.24
C GLU A 234 5.18 -6.91 -15.52
N LYS A 235 5.73 -7.23 -16.71
CA LYS A 235 5.28 -6.71 -18.00
C LYS A 235 4.88 -7.85 -18.92
N GLY A 236 3.80 -7.66 -19.72
CA GLY A 236 3.36 -8.67 -20.69
C GLY A 236 1.85 -8.66 -20.91
N THR A 237 1.10 -7.76 -20.28
CA THR A 237 -0.34 -7.65 -20.51
C THR A 237 -0.76 -6.23 -20.87
N VAL A 238 -1.71 -6.12 -21.77
CA VAL A 238 -2.48 -4.89 -22.07
C VAL A 238 -3.85 -4.91 -21.39
N GLY A 239 -4.14 -5.98 -20.63
CA GLY A 239 -5.34 -6.12 -19.80
C GLY A 239 -6.65 -6.11 -20.57
N ALA A 240 -6.66 -6.65 -21.79
CA ALA A 240 -7.80 -6.61 -22.69
C ALA A 240 -8.89 -7.63 -22.32
N SER A 241 -8.94 -8.74 -23.03
CA SER A 241 -9.87 -9.83 -22.82
C SER A 241 -9.34 -10.89 -21.86
N GLY A 242 -8.13 -10.70 -21.34
CA GLY A 242 -7.48 -11.54 -20.35
C GLY A 242 -6.07 -11.06 -20.06
N ASP A 243 -5.55 -11.38 -18.90
CA ASP A 243 -4.14 -11.14 -18.53
C ASP A 243 -3.31 -12.38 -18.89
N LEU A 244 -3.22 -12.67 -20.20
CA LEU A 244 -2.71 -13.94 -20.72
C LEU A 244 -1.30 -14.26 -20.22
N ALA A 245 -0.33 -13.38 -20.42
CA ALA A 245 1.04 -13.64 -20.05
C ALA A 245 1.24 -13.84 -18.53
N PRO A 246 0.79 -12.98 -17.61
CA PRO A 246 0.96 -13.21 -16.18
C PRO A 246 0.33 -14.52 -15.70
N LEU A 247 -0.85 -14.87 -16.21
CA LEU A 247 -1.53 -16.11 -15.82
C LEU A 247 -0.87 -17.36 -16.38
N SER A 248 -0.29 -17.26 -17.59
CA SER A 248 0.51 -18.35 -18.16
C SER A 248 1.75 -18.62 -17.34
N HIS A 249 2.46 -17.58 -16.93
CA HIS A 249 3.60 -17.73 -16.02
C HIS A 249 3.19 -18.32 -14.66
N LEU A 250 2.00 -17.96 -14.16
CA LEU A 250 1.46 -18.57 -12.94
C LEU A 250 1.24 -20.07 -13.13
N ALA A 251 0.58 -20.46 -14.23
CA ALA A 251 0.32 -21.86 -14.58
C ALA A 251 1.62 -22.64 -14.87
N LEU A 252 2.57 -22.02 -15.58
CA LEU A 252 3.86 -22.64 -15.94
C LEU A 252 4.61 -23.12 -14.69
N GLY A 253 4.72 -22.28 -13.65
CA GLY A 253 5.35 -22.69 -12.40
C GLY A 253 4.61 -23.83 -11.71
N LEU A 254 3.26 -23.79 -11.70
CA LEU A 254 2.46 -24.89 -11.13
C LEU A 254 2.58 -26.19 -11.90
N MET A 255 2.88 -26.13 -13.21
CA MET A 255 3.23 -27.29 -14.04
C MET A 255 4.66 -27.80 -13.77
N GLY A 256 5.42 -27.17 -12.90
CA GLY A 256 6.81 -27.51 -12.60
C GLY A 256 7.81 -27.03 -13.65
N GLU A 257 7.44 -26.02 -14.46
CA GLU A 257 8.33 -25.45 -15.47
C GLU A 257 8.73 -24.00 -15.09
N GLY A 258 9.95 -23.60 -15.44
CA GLY A 258 10.49 -22.28 -15.12
C GLY A 258 10.93 -22.14 -13.66
N LYS A 259 10.77 -20.96 -13.08
CA LYS A 259 11.19 -20.65 -11.70
C LYS A 259 9.99 -20.48 -10.76
N MET A 260 10.21 -20.82 -9.50
CA MET A 260 9.25 -20.67 -8.41
C MET A 260 9.98 -20.19 -7.16
N TRP A 261 9.30 -19.42 -6.34
CA TRP A 261 9.80 -18.94 -5.07
C TRP A 261 9.13 -19.65 -3.91
N SER A 262 9.88 -19.97 -2.88
CA SER A 262 9.33 -20.33 -1.57
C SER A 262 10.16 -19.72 -0.44
N PRO A 263 9.62 -19.60 0.78
CA PRO A 263 10.39 -19.11 1.93
C PRO A 263 11.65 -19.94 2.20
N LYS A 264 11.65 -21.23 1.84
CA LYS A 264 12.77 -22.15 2.10
C LYS A 264 13.87 -22.09 1.04
N SER A 265 13.51 -21.87 -0.22
CA SER A 265 14.44 -21.99 -1.36
C SER A 265 14.79 -20.66 -2.03
N GLY A 266 14.07 -19.56 -1.72
CA GLY A 266 14.12 -18.39 -2.58
C GLY A 266 13.65 -18.73 -4.00
N TRP A 267 14.21 -18.08 -5.03
CA TRP A 267 13.93 -18.39 -6.44
C TRP A 267 14.74 -19.62 -6.91
N ALA A 268 14.05 -20.71 -7.21
CA ALA A 268 14.65 -21.95 -7.70
C ALA A 268 13.84 -22.56 -8.85
N ASP A 269 14.26 -23.72 -9.36
CA ASP A 269 13.50 -24.49 -10.35
C ASP A 269 12.12 -24.86 -9.80
N ALA A 270 11.07 -24.66 -10.60
CA ALA A 270 9.69 -24.80 -10.14
C ALA A 270 9.37 -26.24 -9.70
N LYS A 271 9.86 -27.25 -10.43
CA LYS A 271 9.64 -28.65 -10.07
C LYS A 271 10.32 -29.00 -8.75
N TYR A 272 11.56 -28.55 -8.58
CA TYR A 272 12.29 -28.74 -7.32
C TYR A 272 11.56 -28.11 -6.13
N VAL A 273 11.06 -26.86 -6.29
CA VAL A 273 10.33 -26.17 -5.21
C VAL A 273 9.05 -26.91 -4.82
N LEU A 274 8.26 -27.36 -5.80
CA LEU A 274 7.04 -28.14 -5.54
C LEU A 274 7.37 -29.44 -4.79
N GLU A 275 8.32 -30.23 -5.30
CA GLU A 275 8.74 -31.50 -4.70
C GLU A 275 9.28 -31.33 -3.28
N ALA A 276 10.06 -30.27 -3.01
CA ALA A 276 10.58 -29.93 -1.67
C ALA A 276 9.47 -29.63 -0.64
N HIS A 277 8.26 -29.27 -1.10
CA HIS A 277 7.08 -29.07 -0.28
C HIS A 277 6.08 -30.23 -0.34
N GLY A 278 6.47 -31.36 -0.90
CA GLY A 278 5.61 -32.55 -1.03
C GLY A 278 4.49 -32.40 -2.07
N LEU A 279 4.58 -31.39 -2.93
CA LEU A 279 3.59 -31.11 -3.98
C LEU A 279 4.03 -31.70 -5.31
N LYS A 280 3.03 -32.02 -6.15
CA LYS A 280 3.29 -32.54 -7.51
C LYS A 280 2.96 -31.44 -8.52
N PRO A 281 3.74 -31.33 -9.61
CA PRO A 281 3.37 -30.54 -10.76
C PRO A 281 1.96 -30.86 -11.26
N ILE A 282 1.15 -29.87 -11.59
CA ILE A 282 -0.19 -30.08 -12.14
C ILE A 282 -0.11 -30.56 -13.59
N SER A 283 -1.06 -31.41 -13.96
CA SER A 283 -1.27 -31.85 -15.34
C SER A 283 -2.62 -31.31 -15.82
N LEU A 284 -2.59 -30.37 -16.75
CA LEU A 284 -3.79 -29.67 -17.23
C LEU A 284 -4.71 -30.61 -18.01
N LYS A 285 -6.00 -30.57 -17.67
CA LYS A 285 -7.09 -31.17 -18.43
C LYS A 285 -7.67 -30.19 -19.47
N PRO A 286 -8.51 -30.59 -20.41
CA PRO A 286 -9.17 -29.67 -21.33
C PRO A 286 -9.85 -28.49 -20.60
N LYS A 287 -9.66 -27.28 -21.10
CA LYS A 287 -10.18 -26.00 -20.53
C LYS A 287 -9.58 -25.60 -19.16
N GLU A 288 -8.44 -26.17 -18.76
CA GLU A 288 -7.75 -25.77 -17.53
C GLU A 288 -6.65 -24.74 -17.76
N VAL A 289 -6.50 -24.26 -18.99
CA VAL A 289 -5.65 -23.11 -19.29
C VAL A 289 -6.21 -21.87 -18.59
N MET A 290 -5.42 -21.30 -17.70
CA MET A 290 -5.83 -20.27 -16.73
C MET A 290 -5.91 -18.86 -17.31
N PHE A 291 -6.02 -18.66 -18.65
CA PHE A 291 -5.66 -17.40 -19.29
C PHE A 291 -6.71 -16.30 -19.32
N GLU A 292 -7.96 -16.61 -19.13
CA GLU A 292 -9.01 -15.72 -19.57
C GLU A 292 -9.66 -14.92 -18.43
N THR A 293 -8.87 -14.55 -17.42
CA THR A 293 -9.33 -13.71 -16.31
C THR A 293 -8.61 -12.37 -16.28
N LYS A 294 -9.33 -11.33 -15.92
CA LYS A 294 -8.79 -9.98 -15.76
C LYS A 294 -8.11 -9.85 -14.40
N HIS A 295 -6.82 -10.12 -14.35
CA HIS A 295 -6.05 -10.13 -13.09
C HIS A 295 -5.21 -8.88 -12.84
N ALA A 296 -5.28 -7.87 -13.70
CA ALA A 296 -4.69 -6.56 -13.37
C ALA A 296 -5.25 -5.95 -12.06
N VAL A 297 -6.21 -6.64 -11.42
CA VAL A 297 -6.91 -6.18 -10.20
C VAL A 297 -6.06 -6.29 -8.92
N PHE A 298 -5.04 -7.14 -8.85
CA PHE A 298 -4.22 -7.25 -7.62
C PHE A 298 -3.32 -6.03 -7.37
N LEU A 299 -2.76 -5.42 -8.43
CA LEU A 299 -1.98 -4.18 -8.33
C LEU A 299 -2.81 -3.00 -7.82
N PRO A 300 -4.06 -2.79 -8.32
CA PRO A 300 -4.96 -1.79 -7.80
C PRO A 300 -5.22 -1.87 -6.30
N HIS A 301 -5.39 -3.07 -5.75
CA HIS A 301 -5.66 -3.22 -4.31
C HIS A 301 -4.54 -2.66 -3.46
N ARG A 302 -3.30 -3.02 -3.80
CA ARG A 302 -2.13 -2.50 -3.09
C ARG A 302 -2.00 -0.99 -3.27
N ALA A 303 -2.27 -0.48 -4.47
CA ALA A 303 -2.26 0.94 -4.73
C ALA A 303 -3.35 1.69 -3.94
N VAL A 304 -4.57 1.16 -3.87
CA VAL A 304 -5.68 1.77 -3.12
C VAL A 304 -5.45 1.70 -1.61
N GLU A 305 -5.02 0.57 -1.07
CA GLU A 305 -4.69 0.43 0.35
C GLU A 305 -3.62 1.46 0.77
N ARG A 306 -2.52 1.54 0.01
CA ARG A 306 -1.46 2.52 0.26
C ARG A 306 -1.95 3.95 0.07
N ALA A 307 -2.77 4.21 -0.96
CA ALA A 307 -3.39 5.51 -1.20
C ALA A 307 -4.27 5.95 -0.02
N GLN A 308 -5.10 5.06 0.53
CA GLN A 308 -5.89 5.34 1.72
C GLN A 308 -5.01 5.64 2.95
N ALA A 309 -3.98 4.81 3.15
CA ALA A 309 -3.06 4.97 4.27
C ALA A 309 -2.29 6.29 4.19
N ILE A 310 -1.83 6.69 3.01
CA ILE A 310 -1.04 7.91 2.84
C ILE A 310 -1.92 9.17 2.81
N ALA A 311 -3.13 9.11 2.26
CA ALA A 311 -4.03 10.26 2.20
C ALA A 311 -4.37 10.81 3.60
N ARG A 312 -4.72 9.93 4.56
CA ARG A 312 -4.99 10.36 5.94
C ARG A 312 -3.75 10.86 6.69
N GLN A 313 -2.56 10.35 6.36
CA GLN A 313 -1.30 10.85 6.92
C GLN A 313 -0.87 12.18 6.30
N ALA A 314 -1.20 12.43 5.02
CA ALA A 314 -0.98 13.71 4.36
C ALA A 314 -1.68 14.88 5.09
N ASP A 315 -2.87 14.63 5.67
CA ASP A 315 -3.58 15.64 6.46
C ASP A 315 -2.80 16.02 7.72
N ILE A 316 -2.21 15.05 8.41
CA ILE A 316 -1.41 15.26 9.62
C ILE A 316 -0.12 16.03 9.29
N ILE A 317 0.55 15.65 8.20
CA ILE A 317 1.79 16.28 7.75
C ILE A 317 1.53 17.73 7.34
N ALA A 318 0.46 17.96 6.59
CA ALA A 318 0.05 19.31 6.20
C ALA A 318 -0.34 20.18 7.41
N ALA A 319 -0.99 19.59 8.43
CA ALA A 319 -1.31 20.31 9.68
C ALA A 319 -0.03 20.73 10.43
N LEU A 320 0.98 19.85 10.51
CA LEU A 320 2.27 20.19 11.11
C LEU A 320 2.98 21.30 10.32
N THR A 321 2.96 21.21 8.99
CA THR A 321 3.52 22.29 8.13
C THR A 321 2.79 23.61 8.31
N LEU A 322 1.46 23.57 8.47
CA LEU A 322 0.65 24.76 8.71
C LEU A 322 1.04 25.46 10.02
N GLU A 323 1.26 24.72 11.11
CA GLU A 323 1.76 25.26 12.38
C GLU A 323 3.13 25.94 12.18
N VAL A 324 4.07 25.27 11.50
CA VAL A 324 5.41 25.83 11.25
C VAL A 324 5.35 27.14 10.45
N LEU A 325 4.47 27.18 9.46
CA LEU A 325 4.28 28.37 8.61
C LEU A 325 3.34 29.41 9.23
N LYS A 326 2.93 29.18 10.48
CA LYS A 326 2.03 30.08 11.23
C LYS A 326 0.73 30.37 10.46
N GLY A 327 0.10 29.32 9.92
CA GLY A 327 -1.15 29.41 9.16
C GLY A 327 -2.37 29.55 10.06
N THR A 328 -3.46 30.10 9.51
CA THR A 328 -4.74 30.24 10.22
C THR A 328 -5.59 28.98 10.12
N THR A 329 -6.26 28.62 11.22
CA THR A 329 -7.23 27.51 11.28
C THR A 329 -8.62 27.88 10.77
N LYS A 330 -8.91 29.16 10.56
CA LYS A 330 -10.23 29.65 10.10
C LYS A 330 -10.69 29.04 8.77
N ALA A 331 -9.75 28.65 7.92
CA ALA A 331 -10.07 28.01 6.65
C ALA A 331 -10.71 26.61 6.80
N PHE A 332 -10.66 26.01 7.98
CA PHE A 332 -11.16 24.66 8.28
C PHE A 332 -12.48 24.67 9.04
N ASP A 333 -13.09 25.84 9.24
CA ASP A 333 -14.40 26.00 9.90
C ASP A 333 -15.45 25.09 9.24
N SER A 334 -16.24 24.38 10.08
CA SER A 334 -17.21 23.39 9.61
C SER A 334 -18.31 24.00 8.74
N ASP A 335 -18.71 25.23 9.01
CA ASP A 335 -19.80 25.88 8.28
C ASP A 335 -19.38 26.17 6.83
N ILE A 336 -18.11 26.51 6.58
CA ILE A 336 -17.57 26.67 5.23
C ILE A 336 -17.72 25.36 4.44
N HIS A 337 -17.35 24.22 5.04
CA HIS A 337 -17.33 22.94 4.36
C HIS A 337 -18.71 22.29 4.24
N LYS A 338 -19.66 22.60 5.13
CA LYS A 338 -21.08 22.21 5.01
C LYS A 338 -21.78 22.89 3.83
N LEU A 339 -21.37 24.09 3.44
CA LEU A 339 -21.92 24.78 2.27
C LEU A 339 -21.53 24.11 0.94
N ARG A 340 -20.46 23.33 0.95
CA ARG A 340 -20.01 22.52 -0.19
C ARG A 340 -19.81 21.07 0.27
N PRO A 341 -20.87 20.28 0.42
CA PRO A 341 -20.91 19.07 1.23
C PRO A 341 -20.33 17.84 0.54
N HIS A 342 -19.08 17.92 0.06
CA HIS A 342 -18.34 16.74 -0.38
C HIS A 342 -17.80 15.99 0.84
N PRO A 343 -18.08 14.67 0.98
CA PRO A 343 -17.69 13.91 2.16
C PRO A 343 -16.21 14.00 2.50
N GLY A 344 -15.35 13.80 1.51
CA GLY A 344 -13.91 13.88 1.70
C GLY A 344 -13.42 15.26 2.14
N GLN A 345 -14.02 16.35 1.61
CA GLN A 345 -13.68 17.71 2.00
C GLN A 345 -14.04 17.99 3.47
N ILE A 346 -15.23 17.54 3.92
CA ILE A 346 -15.70 17.68 5.30
C ILE A 346 -14.79 16.89 6.24
N GLU A 347 -14.47 15.65 5.88
CA GLU A 347 -13.61 14.77 6.68
C GLU A 347 -12.20 15.34 6.87
N VAL A 348 -11.57 15.85 5.80
CA VAL A 348 -10.25 16.49 5.89
C VAL A 348 -10.31 17.73 6.77
N ALA A 349 -11.28 18.61 6.59
CA ALA A 349 -11.44 19.79 7.43
C ALA A 349 -11.62 19.43 8.93
N GLN A 350 -12.36 18.36 9.22
CA GLN A 350 -12.54 17.87 10.59
C GLN A 350 -11.23 17.34 11.18
N ARG A 351 -10.40 16.61 10.39
CA ARG A 351 -9.07 16.18 10.85
C ARG A 351 -8.16 17.39 11.15
N PHE A 352 -8.17 18.41 10.30
CA PHE A 352 -7.39 19.62 10.56
C PHE A 352 -7.82 20.30 11.85
N ARG A 353 -9.13 20.43 12.11
CA ARG A 353 -9.62 20.98 13.38
C ARG A 353 -9.17 20.15 14.58
N SER A 354 -9.30 18.83 14.51
CA SER A 354 -8.90 17.95 15.62
C SER A 354 -7.40 18.00 15.95
N LEU A 355 -6.56 18.37 14.99
CA LEU A 355 -5.11 18.46 15.15
C LEU A 355 -4.64 19.86 15.57
N LEU A 356 -5.36 20.91 15.15
CA LEU A 356 -4.94 22.30 15.23
C LEU A 356 -5.73 23.14 16.21
N ASP A 357 -6.80 22.60 16.83
CA ASP A 357 -7.62 23.35 17.80
C ASP A 357 -6.79 23.69 19.04
N SER A 358 -6.32 24.95 19.09
CA SER A 358 -5.47 25.46 20.17
C SER A 358 -6.23 25.67 21.49
N ASP A 359 -7.54 25.75 21.47
CA ASP A 359 -8.35 25.86 22.70
C ASP A 359 -8.47 24.49 23.38
N HIS A 360 -8.48 23.40 22.58
CA HIS A 360 -8.50 22.02 23.08
C HIS A 360 -7.09 21.47 23.32
N HIS A 361 -6.14 21.78 22.42
CA HIS A 361 -4.72 21.40 22.49
C HIS A 361 -3.86 22.66 22.38
N PRO A 362 -3.58 23.39 23.48
CA PRO A 362 -2.87 24.68 23.43
C PRO A 362 -1.58 24.62 22.61
N SER A 363 -1.48 25.49 21.59
CA SER A 363 -0.29 25.69 20.76
C SER A 363 0.34 27.05 21.07
N GLN A 364 1.58 27.04 21.56
CA GLN A 364 2.36 28.26 21.77
C GLN A 364 2.76 28.90 20.44
N ILE A 365 2.93 28.09 19.38
CA ILE A 365 3.22 28.59 18.04
C ILE A 365 2.01 29.35 17.51
N ALA A 366 0.80 28.78 17.57
CA ALA A 366 -0.42 29.47 17.17
C ALA A 366 -0.64 30.77 17.95
N GLU A 367 -0.43 30.77 19.27
CA GLU A 367 -0.57 31.94 20.12
C GLU A 367 0.45 33.02 19.76
N SER A 368 1.68 32.66 19.37
CA SER A 368 2.73 33.64 19.03
C SER A 368 2.41 34.54 17.84
N HIS A 369 1.45 34.16 16.99
CA HIS A 369 1.04 34.94 15.82
C HIS A 369 -0.48 35.21 15.76
N ARG A 370 -1.17 35.07 16.88
CA ARG A 370 -2.62 35.26 17.00
C ARG A 370 -3.12 36.60 16.45
N PHE A 371 -2.30 37.64 16.52
CA PHE A 371 -2.60 39.01 16.07
C PHE A 371 -1.81 39.39 14.82
N CYS A 372 -1.39 38.43 14.00
CA CYS A 372 -0.70 38.75 12.76
C CYS A 372 -1.62 39.50 11.78
N ASP A 373 -1.01 40.31 10.92
CA ASP A 373 -1.69 41.12 9.90
C ASP A 373 -1.96 40.36 8.58
N ARG A 374 -1.65 39.09 8.52
CA ARG A 374 -1.92 38.26 7.33
C ARG A 374 -3.41 38.14 7.07
N VAL A 375 -3.84 38.67 5.93
CA VAL A 375 -5.26 38.66 5.53
C VAL A 375 -5.69 37.26 5.09
N GLN A 376 -4.81 36.51 4.38
CA GLN A 376 -5.12 35.20 3.83
C GLN A 376 -3.87 34.36 3.63
N ASP A 377 -3.95 33.08 3.97
CA ASP A 377 -2.91 32.10 3.68
C ASP A 377 -2.90 31.67 2.22
N ALA A 378 -1.75 31.12 1.79
CA ALA A 378 -1.61 30.54 0.46
C ALA A 378 -2.53 29.33 0.26
N TYR A 379 -2.87 29.02 -0.99
CA TYR A 379 -3.73 27.87 -1.33
C TYR A 379 -3.19 26.55 -0.79
N THR A 380 -1.88 26.34 -0.83
CA THR A 380 -1.25 25.11 -0.34
C THR A 380 -1.42 24.87 1.15
N MET A 381 -1.80 25.89 1.90
CA MET A 381 -2.11 25.82 3.33
C MET A 381 -3.62 25.72 3.55
N ARG A 382 -4.41 26.67 3.02
CA ARG A 382 -5.83 26.80 3.32
C ARG A 382 -6.77 25.92 2.48
N CYS A 383 -6.33 25.45 1.29
CA CYS A 383 -7.15 24.62 0.40
C CYS A 383 -6.89 23.11 0.56
N CYS A 384 -6.22 22.66 1.62
CA CYS A 384 -6.06 21.24 1.90
C CYS A 384 -7.39 20.47 1.93
N PRO A 385 -8.48 20.97 2.55
CA PRO A 385 -9.75 20.26 2.52
C PRO A 385 -10.30 19.99 1.12
N GLN A 386 -10.13 20.93 0.19
CA GLN A 386 -10.59 20.79 -1.18
C GLN A 386 -9.73 19.78 -1.96
N VAL A 387 -8.40 19.88 -1.85
CA VAL A 387 -7.46 19.05 -2.62
C VAL A 387 -7.37 17.63 -2.05
N HIS A 388 -7.14 17.50 -0.74
CA HIS A 388 -7.09 16.17 -0.10
C HIS A 388 -8.48 15.51 -0.09
N GLY A 389 -9.54 16.31 0.01
CA GLY A 389 -10.92 15.82 0.02
C GLY A 389 -11.31 15.14 -1.28
N VAL A 390 -11.06 15.77 -2.44
CA VAL A 390 -11.35 15.14 -3.74
C VAL A 390 -10.52 13.86 -3.94
N THR A 391 -9.32 13.80 -3.39
CA THR A 391 -8.51 12.58 -3.40
C THR A 391 -9.19 11.46 -2.60
N ASN A 392 -9.67 11.74 -1.38
CA ASN A 392 -10.40 10.77 -0.54
C ASN A 392 -11.67 10.26 -1.21
N ASP A 393 -12.47 11.16 -1.81
CA ASP A 393 -13.68 10.80 -2.55
C ASP A 393 -13.34 9.91 -3.75
N THR A 394 -12.27 10.23 -4.49
CA THR A 394 -11.80 9.42 -5.63
C THR A 394 -11.30 8.05 -5.19
N ILE A 395 -10.53 7.96 -4.10
CA ILE A 395 -10.07 6.67 -3.55
C ILE A 395 -11.29 5.79 -3.19
N THR A 396 -12.30 6.36 -2.53
CA THR A 396 -13.55 5.67 -2.18
C THR A 396 -14.30 5.16 -3.43
N PHE A 397 -14.40 6.00 -4.45
CA PHE A 397 -14.98 5.63 -5.75
C PHE A 397 -14.23 4.45 -6.39
N VAL A 398 -12.91 4.51 -6.43
CA VAL A 398 -12.07 3.45 -7.01
C VAL A 398 -12.20 2.15 -6.21
N LEU A 399 -12.20 2.23 -4.87
CA LEU A 399 -12.35 1.08 -3.98
C LEU A 399 -13.66 0.32 -4.25
N ASN A 400 -14.78 1.03 -4.42
CA ASN A 400 -16.07 0.43 -4.73
C ASN A 400 -16.05 -0.34 -6.06
N ILE A 401 -15.38 0.22 -7.07
CA ILE A 401 -15.19 -0.45 -8.36
C ILE A 401 -14.36 -1.73 -8.21
N ILE A 402 -13.25 -1.64 -7.48
CA ILE A 402 -12.34 -2.76 -7.27
C ILE A 402 -13.03 -3.88 -6.48
N ASN A 403 -13.77 -3.57 -5.41
CA ASN A 403 -14.54 -4.56 -4.63
C ASN A 403 -15.57 -5.32 -5.48
N THR A 404 -16.16 -4.66 -6.47
CA THR A 404 -17.03 -5.33 -7.43
C THR A 404 -16.25 -6.26 -8.35
N GLU A 405 -15.07 -5.83 -8.84
CA GLU A 405 -14.26 -6.63 -9.78
C GLU A 405 -13.68 -7.90 -9.16
N ILE A 406 -13.20 -7.87 -7.91
CA ILE A 406 -12.61 -9.05 -7.26
C ILE A 406 -13.62 -10.19 -7.05
N ASN A 407 -14.88 -9.85 -6.99
CA ASN A 407 -15.99 -10.78 -6.82
C ASN A 407 -16.79 -10.98 -8.12
N SER A 408 -16.26 -10.60 -9.27
CA SER A 408 -16.90 -10.77 -10.57
C SER A 408 -16.40 -12.04 -11.28
N ALA A 409 -17.30 -12.74 -11.99
CA ALA A 409 -16.90 -13.78 -12.92
C ALA A 409 -16.24 -13.12 -14.14
N THR A 410 -14.99 -13.42 -14.38
CA THR A 410 -14.18 -12.79 -15.42
C THR A 410 -13.53 -13.79 -16.37
N ASP A 411 -13.96 -15.06 -16.33
CA ASP A 411 -13.50 -16.13 -17.21
C ASP A 411 -14.18 -16.09 -18.57
N ASN A 412 -13.59 -16.69 -19.62
CA ASN A 412 -14.11 -16.81 -20.98
C ASN A 412 -14.00 -18.28 -21.43
N PRO A 413 -15.06 -18.87 -22.01
CA PRO A 413 -16.18 -18.27 -22.72
C PRO A 413 -17.36 -17.74 -21.89
N VAL A 414 -17.31 -17.75 -20.57
CA VAL A 414 -18.47 -17.38 -19.72
C VAL A 414 -18.53 -15.87 -19.45
N SER A 415 -17.47 -15.11 -19.67
CA SER A 415 -17.45 -13.67 -19.32
C SER A 415 -18.06 -12.76 -20.38
N PHE A 416 -19.04 -11.96 -19.95
CA PHE A 416 -19.37 -10.74 -20.68
C PHE A 416 -18.25 -9.71 -20.49
N PRO A 417 -17.79 -9.04 -21.55
CA PRO A 417 -16.67 -8.09 -21.44
C PRO A 417 -17.05 -6.86 -20.61
N GLY A 418 -16.59 -6.79 -19.37
CA GLY A 418 -16.70 -5.62 -18.50
C GLY A 418 -15.68 -4.54 -18.86
N ILE A 419 -15.78 -3.90 -20.01
CA ILE A 419 -14.80 -2.95 -20.56
C ILE A 419 -14.75 -1.63 -19.77
N LYS A 420 -15.76 -1.28 -18.98
CA LYS A 420 -15.99 0.09 -18.50
C LYS A 420 -15.27 0.50 -17.21
N ARG A 421 -14.64 -0.39 -16.46
CA ARG A 421 -14.18 -0.10 -15.08
C ARG A 421 -12.68 0.16 -14.90
N LYS A 422 -11.87 -0.02 -15.94
CA LYS A 422 -10.41 0.12 -15.88
C LYS A 422 -9.91 1.56 -15.82
N LYS A 423 -10.71 2.54 -16.22
CA LYS A 423 -10.43 3.98 -16.09
C LYS A 423 -10.24 4.44 -14.63
N ALA A 424 -10.80 3.70 -13.68
CA ALA A 424 -10.71 4.04 -12.26
C ALA A 424 -9.27 4.16 -11.74
N LEU A 425 -8.32 3.40 -12.29
CA LEU A 425 -6.92 3.43 -11.89
C LEU A 425 -6.16 4.65 -12.40
N ASP A 426 -6.52 5.13 -13.58
CA ASP A 426 -6.03 6.42 -14.07
C ASP A 426 -6.54 7.56 -13.19
N PHE A 427 -7.80 7.50 -12.75
CA PHE A 427 -8.36 8.48 -11.80
C PHE A 427 -7.66 8.43 -10.45
N LEU A 428 -7.33 7.21 -9.96
CA LEU A 428 -6.55 7.05 -8.73
C LEU A 428 -5.18 7.74 -8.85
N ALA A 429 -4.45 7.49 -9.94
CA ALA A 429 -3.14 8.08 -10.15
C ALA A 429 -3.20 9.62 -10.15
N ILE A 430 -4.17 10.19 -10.87
CA ILE A 430 -4.38 11.64 -10.96
C ILE A 430 -4.71 12.22 -9.57
N ALA A 431 -5.66 11.60 -8.84
CA ALA A 431 -6.09 12.11 -7.56
C ALA A 431 -4.99 12.04 -6.49
N VAL A 432 -4.29 10.91 -6.39
CA VAL A 432 -3.24 10.75 -5.38
C VAL A 432 -2.02 11.63 -5.68
N HIS A 433 -1.72 11.87 -6.96
CA HIS A 433 -0.68 12.82 -7.36
C HIS A 433 -0.87 14.22 -6.77
N GLU A 434 -2.13 14.70 -6.64
CA GLU A 434 -2.43 16.02 -6.08
C GLU A 434 -1.93 16.19 -4.65
N LEU A 435 -1.88 15.10 -3.85
CA LEU A 435 -1.28 15.13 -2.51
C LEU A 435 0.21 15.48 -2.57
N ALA A 436 0.95 14.89 -3.52
CA ALA A 436 2.36 15.21 -3.70
C ALA A 436 2.56 16.61 -4.30
N SER A 437 1.71 17.01 -5.24
CA SER A 437 1.79 18.32 -5.90
C SER A 437 1.62 19.47 -4.91
N ILE A 438 0.63 19.38 -4.02
CA ILE A 438 0.41 20.39 -2.97
C ILE A 438 1.48 20.31 -1.86
N SER A 439 1.97 19.10 -1.53
CA SER A 439 3.03 18.86 -0.56
C SER A 439 4.36 19.48 -1.00
N GLU A 440 4.77 19.25 -2.24
CA GLU A 440 6.00 19.83 -2.79
C GLU A 440 5.99 21.35 -2.71
N ARG A 441 4.85 22.01 -2.99
CA ARG A 441 4.69 23.44 -2.82
C ARG A 441 4.83 23.90 -1.36
N ARG A 442 4.42 23.08 -0.39
CA ARG A 442 4.64 23.34 1.03
C ARG A 442 6.11 23.17 1.43
N ILE A 443 6.82 22.19 0.85
CA ILE A 443 8.26 22.02 1.04
C ILE A 443 9.01 23.27 0.51
N GLU A 444 8.64 23.75 -0.67
CA GLU A 444 9.21 24.99 -1.23
C GLU A 444 9.01 26.16 -0.25
N ARG A 445 7.77 26.33 0.27
CA ARG A 445 7.48 27.40 1.22
C ARG A 445 8.31 27.28 2.50
N LEU A 446 8.49 26.08 3.05
CA LEU A 446 9.33 25.85 4.23
C LEU A 446 10.79 26.23 3.98
N CYS A 447 11.33 25.87 2.82
CA CYS A 447 12.72 26.10 2.46
C CYS A 447 13.03 27.56 2.04
N ASN A 448 11.98 28.33 1.68
CA ASN A 448 12.10 29.69 1.17
C ASN A 448 11.93 30.71 2.30
N PRO A 449 13.00 31.43 2.71
CA PRO A 449 12.93 32.36 3.83
C PRO A 449 11.93 33.51 3.62
N SER A 450 11.70 33.91 2.38
CA SER A 450 10.71 34.96 2.07
C SER A 450 9.27 34.52 2.29
N LEU A 451 9.01 33.21 2.41
CA LEU A 451 7.67 32.64 2.59
C LEU A 451 7.46 32.02 3.98
N SER A 452 8.51 31.54 4.61
CA SER A 452 8.47 30.84 5.90
C SER A 452 8.88 31.71 7.08
N GLU A 453 9.66 32.77 6.85
CA GLU A 453 10.35 33.54 7.90
C GLU A 453 11.37 32.69 8.71
N LEU A 454 11.76 31.53 8.17
CA LEU A 454 12.75 30.62 8.73
C LEU A 454 14.08 30.76 7.97
N PRO A 455 15.20 30.27 8.50
CA PRO A 455 16.48 30.23 7.76
C PRO A 455 16.34 29.50 6.43
N ALA A 456 17.01 30.01 5.38
CA ALA A 456 16.99 29.42 4.06
C ALA A 456 17.33 27.93 4.12
N PHE A 457 16.54 27.12 3.44
CA PHE A 457 16.68 25.65 3.40
C PHE A 457 16.72 24.98 4.79
N LEU A 458 16.16 25.62 5.81
CA LEU A 458 16.01 25.09 7.17
C LEU A 458 17.35 24.65 7.80
N VAL A 459 18.39 25.44 7.61
CA VAL A 459 19.72 25.14 8.13
C VAL A 459 20.39 26.39 8.68
N ASN A 460 21.19 26.23 9.74
CA ASN A 460 22.09 27.26 10.25
C ASN A 460 23.36 27.34 9.39
N GLU A 461 24.04 28.47 9.42
CA GLU A 461 25.28 28.72 8.69
C GLU A 461 25.13 28.41 7.17
N GLY A 462 24.08 28.99 6.55
CA GLY A 462 23.82 28.86 5.12
C GLY A 462 25.05 29.26 4.29
N GLY A 463 25.36 28.48 3.26
CA GLY A 463 26.59 28.60 2.47
C GLY A 463 27.66 27.60 2.90
N LEU A 464 27.86 27.39 4.20
CA LEU A 464 28.64 26.26 4.71
C LEU A 464 27.80 24.96 4.67
N ASN A 465 26.52 25.09 5.00
CA ASN A 465 25.54 24.02 4.92
C ASN A 465 24.45 24.36 3.87
N SER A 466 23.94 23.33 3.20
CA SER A 466 22.89 23.43 2.17
C SER A 466 21.52 22.97 2.66
N GLY A 467 21.45 22.23 3.76
CA GLY A 467 20.19 21.79 4.40
C GLY A 467 19.25 21.04 3.46
N PHE A 468 18.00 21.47 3.42
CA PHE A 468 16.94 20.82 2.65
C PHE A 468 16.86 21.24 1.17
N MET A 469 17.86 21.98 0.64
CA MET A 469 17.83 22.44 -0.75
C MET A 469 17.64 21.29 -1.75
N ILE A 470 18.44 20.24 -1.64
CA ILE A 470 18.36 19.11 -2.58
C ILE A 470 17.22 18.15 -2.22
N ALA A 471 16.80 18.06 -0.97
CA ALA A 471 15.58 17.32 -0.61
C ALA A 471 14.34 17.93 -1.30
N HIS A 472 14.23 19.25 -1.37
CA HIS A 472 13.20 19.92 -2.17
C HIS A 472 13.33 19.59 -3.66
N CYS A 473 14.54 19.62 -4.23
CA CYS A 473 14.75 19.21 -5.62
C CYS A 473 14.31 17.77 -5.89
N THR A 474 14.57 16.86 -4.94
CA THR A 474 14.12 15.46 -5.03
C THR A 474 12.58 15.38 -5.04
N ALA A 475 11.90 16.10 -4.15
CA ALA A 475 10.44 16.17 -4.14
C ALA A 475 9.89 16.72 -5.47
N ALA A 476 10.48 17.78 -6.00
CA ALA A 476 10.11 18.37 -7.28
C ALA A 476 10.32 17.40 -8.46
N ALA A 477 11.41 16.63 -8.46
CA ALA A 477 11.68 15.61 -9.48
C ALA A 477 10.61 14.50 -9.47
N LEU A 478 10.27 13.97 -8.28
CA LEU A 478 9.23 12.95 -8.12
C LEU A 478 7.85 13.46 -8.56
N VAL A 479 7.49 14.70 -8.24
CA VAL A 479 6.24 15.34 -8.69
C VAL A 479 6.25 15.53 -10.20
N SER A 480 7.37 15.91 -10.81
CA SER A 480 7.50 16.05 -12.26
C SER A 480 7.32 14.70 -12.97
N GLU A 481 7.94 13.64 -12.48
CA GLU A 481 7.76 12.27 -13.01
C GLU A 481 6.31 11.82 -12.88
N ASN A 482 5.65 12.10 -11.75
CA ASN A 482 4.24 11.78 -11.55
C ASN A 482 3.31 12.43 -12.58
N LYS A 483 3.60 13.65 -13.05
CA LYS A 483 2.80 14.31 -14.10
C LYS A 483 2.76 13.48 -15.38
N VAL A 484 3.88 12.83 -15.75
CA VAL A 484 3.94 11.92 -16.90
C VAL A 484 3.18 10.62 -16.60
N LEU A 485 3.36 10.05 -15.41
CA LEU A 485 2.67 8.84 -14.99
C LEU A 485 1.15 9.02 -14.87
N CYS A 486 0.66 10.22 -14.66
CA CYS A 486 -0.76 10.56 -14.61
C CYS A 486 -1.43 10.64 -15.99
N HIS A 487 -0.67 10.57 -17.11
CA HIS A 487 -1.28 10.47 -18.43
C HIS A 487 -2.18 9.22 -18.50
N PRO A 488 -3.48 9.33 -18.83
CA PRO A 488 -4.40 8.20 -18.75
C PRO A 488 -4.06 7.09 -19.73
N SER A 489 -3.78 5.87 -19.21
CA SER A 489 -3.53 4.70 -20.07
C SER A 489 -4.77 4.27 -20.84
N SER A 490 -5.95 4.55 -20.32
CA SER A 490 -7.22 4.16 -20.94
C SER A 490 -7.53 4.91 -22.24
N VAL A 491 -6.77 5.95 -22.59
CA VAL A 491 -6.87 6.62 -23.90
C VAL A 491 -5.92 6.04 -24.96
N ASP A 492 -5.01 5.13 -24.56
CA ASP A 492 -3.96 4.54 -25.41
C ASP A 492 -4.36 3.16 -25.98
N SER A 493 -5.65 2.93 -26.22
CA SER A 493 -6.11 1.64 -26.75
C SER A 493 -5.44 1.31 -28.09
N LEU A 494 -5.10 0.04 -28.27
CA LEU A 494 -4.41 -0.47 -29.45
C LEU A 494 -5.00 -1.81 -29.88
N SER A 495 -4.64 -2.31 -31.08
CA SER A 495 -5.10 -3.58 -31.61
C SER A 495 -4.07 -4.68 -31.37
N THR A 496 -4.55 -5.87 -30.98
CA THR A 496 -3.76 -7.11 -30.76
C THR A 496 -4.45 -8.32 -31.38
N SER A 497 -3.80 -9.48 -31.31
CA SER A 497 -4.37 -10.80 -31.71
C SER A 497 -4.88 -10.83 -33.15
N ALA A 498 -4.07 -10.31 -34.10
CA ALA A 498 -4.43 -10.20 -35.52
C ALA A 498 -5.78 -9.47 -35.72
N ALA A 499 -5.94 -8.34 -35.05
CA ALA A 499 -7.13 -7.47 -35.07
C ALA A 499 -8.42 -8.14 -34.55
N THR A 500 -8.32 -9.27 -33.86
CA THR A 500 -9.47 -9.86 -33.16
C THR A 500 -9.79 -9.06 -31.89
N GLU A 501 -8.76 -8.53 -31.23
CA GLU A 501 -8.86 -7.63 -30.08
C GLU A 501 -8.46 -6.21 -30.50
N ASP A 502 -9.36 -5.57 -31.24
CA ASP A 502 -9.14 -4.26 -31.89
C ASP A 502 -9.34 -3.06 -30.94
N HIS A 503 -9.82 -3.31 -29.73
CA HIS A 503 -9.94 -2.33 -28.65
C HIS A 503 -9.59 -2.94 -27.29
N VAL A 504 -8.44 -2.57 -26.75
CA VAL A 504 -7.93 -3.09 -25.46
C VAL A 504 -7.99 -2.04 -24.36
N SER A 505 -8.02 -2.47 -23.11
CA SER A 505 -8.34 -1.61 -21.98
C SER A 505 -7.14 -0.92 -21.34
N MET A 506 -5.93 -1.39 -21.59
CA MET A 506 -4.67 -0.90 -21.00
C MET A 506 -4.63 -0.97 -19.45
N GLY A 507 -5.51 -1.77 -18.82
CA GLY A 507 -5.69 -1.81 -17.37
C GLY A 507 -4.44 -2.24 -16.59
N GLY A 508 -3.64 -3.15 -17.14
CA GLY A 508 -2.36 -3.57 -16.55
C GLY A 508 -1.34 -2.43 -16.48
N TRP A 509 -1.30 -1.58 -17.51
CA TRP A 509 -0.45 -0.39 -17.51
C TRP A 509 -0.95 0.69 -16.54
N ALA A 510 -2.26 0.99 -16.54
CA ALA A 510 -2.88 1.90 -15.57
C ALA A 510 -2.57 1.50 -14.12
N ALA A 511 -2.64 0.19 -13.82
CA ALA A 511 -2.36 -0.35 -12.49
C ALA A 511 -0.91 -0.14 -12.04
N ARG A 512 0.06 -0.43 -12.92
CA ARG A 512 1.48 -0.21 -12.63
C ARG A 512 1.81 1.26 -12.40
N LYS A 513 1.25 2.17 -13.23
CA LYS A 513 1.43 3.61 -13.06
C LYS A 513 0.84 4.11 -11.76
N ALA A 514 -0.39 3.73 -11.43
CA ALA A 514 -1.04 4.16 -10.20
C ALA A 514 -0.22 3.77 -8.96
N LEU A 515 0.30 2.54 -8.91
CA LEU A 515 1.15 2.10 -7.81
C LEU A 515 2.44 2.92 -7.72
N ARG A 516 3.09 3.21 -8.88
CA ARG A 516 4.30 4.03 -8.90
C ARG A 516 4.05 5.46 -8.43
N VAL A 517 2.92 6.05 -8.83
CA VAL A 517 2.51 7.37 -8.35
C VAL A 517 2.35 7.38 -6.84
N VAL A 518 1.70 6.36 -6.26
CA VAL A 518 1.54 6.25 -4.79
C VAL A 518 2.91 6.18 -4.10
N GLU A 519 3.85 5.39 -4.63
CA GLU A 519 5.21 5.28 -4.09
C GLU A 519 5.93 6.64 -4.06
N HIS A 520 5.84 7.41 -5.13
CA HIS A 520 6.42 8.76 -5.18
C HIS A 520 5.72 9.73 -4.21
N VAL A 521 4.40 9.63 -4.06
CA VAL A 521 3.65 10.48 -3.10
C VAL A 521 4.09 10.23 -1.67
N GLU A 522 4.29 8.98 -1.28
CA GLU A 522 4.78 8.63 0.05
C GLU A 522 6.19 9.22 0.32
N GLN A 523 7.07 9.17 -0.68
CA GLN A 523 8.42 9.75 -0.57
C GLN A 523 8.39 11.29 -0.46
N VAL A 524 7.56 11.95 -1.25
CA VAL A 524 7.38 13.43 -1.16
C VAL A 524 6.85 13.83 0.20
N LEU A 525 5.86 13.11 0.72
CA LEU A 525 5.30 13.38 2.05
C LEU A 525 6.30 13.08 3.18
N ALA A 526 7.18 12.11 3.02
CA ALA A 526 8.28 11.87 3.96
C ALA A 526 9.25 13.06 4.01
N ILE A 527 9.56 13.65 2.86
CA ILE A 527 10.40 14.86 2.78
C ILE A 527 9.69 16.05 3.43
N GLU A 528 8.38 16.25 3.19
CA GLU A 528 7.61 17.30 3.85
C GLU A 528 7.61 17.15 5.37
N LEU A 529 7.38 15.95 5.87
CA LEU A 529 7.37 15.67 7.31
C LEU A 529 8.73 15.98 7.95
N LEU A 530 9.83 15.59 7.31
CA LEU A 530 11.18 15.95 7.76
C LEU A 530 11.40 17.45 7.78
N ALA A 531 11.02 18.15 6.72
CA ALA A 531 11.15 19.60 6.61
C ALA A 531 10.32 20.33 7.66
N ALA A 532 9.08 19.90 7.89
CA ALA A 532 8.21 20.47 8.93
C ALA A 532 8.80 20.23 10.33
N CYS A 533 9.28 19.03 10.65
CA CYS A 533 9.95 18.76 11.91
C CYS A 533 11.22 19.59 12.09
N GLN A 534 11.97 19.85 11.01
CA GLN A 534 13.13 20.74 11.07
C GLN A 534 12.71 22.20 11.26
N GLY A 535 11.59 22.63 10.68
CA GLY A 535 11.02 23.96 10.92
C GLY A 535 10.64 24.17 12.38
N ILE A 536 10.09 23.15 13.05
CA ILE A 536 9.80 23.19 14.50
C ILE A 536 11.06 23.48 15.33
N GLU A 537 12.24 22.98 14.95
CA GLU A 537 13.51 23.26 15.68
C GLU A 537 13.82 24.76 15.75
N PHE A 538 13.51 25.50 14.68
CA PHE A 538 13.73 26.94 14.64
C PHE A 538 12.68 27.74 15.42
N LEU A 539 11.56 27.12 15.76
CA LEU A 539 10.50 27.73 16.57
C LEU A 539 10.63 27.41 18.06
N ARG A 540 11.51 26.47 18.43
CA ARG A 540 11.76 26.15 19.85
C ARG A 540 12.25 27.38 20.61
N PRO A 541 11.79 27.61 21.88
CA PRO A 541 11.14 26.63 22.76
C PRO A 541 9.60 26.54 22.60
N LEU A 542 8.99 27.25 21.63
CA LEU A 542 7.55 27.19 21.43
C LEU A 542 7.12 25.76 21.03
N ARG A 543 5.98 25.35 21.58
CA ARG A 543 5.39 24.04 21.31
C ARG A 543 4.15 24.17 20.43
N THR A 544 3.96 23.20 19.54
CA THR A 544 2.74 23.02 18.76
C THR A 544 1.66 22.31 19.59
N THR A 545 0.54 21.94 18.98
CA THR A 545 -0.53 21.18 19.65
C THR A 545 -0.04 19.80 20.11
N THR A 546 -0.65 19.25 21.15
CA THR A 546 -0.26 17.94 21.70
C THR A 546 -0.19 16.82 20.65
N PRO A 547 -1.19 16.62 19.75
CA PRO A 547 -1.11 15.58 18.73
C PRO A 547 0.08 15.79 17.76
N LEU A 548 0.36 17.02 17.38
CA LEU A 548 1.47 17.33 16.46
C LEU A 548 2.84 17.24 17.15
N GLU A 549 2.94 17.55 18.45
CA GLU A 549 4.16 17.28 19.24
C GLU A 549 4.46 15.78 19.28
N LYS A 550 3.43 14.93 19.40
CA LYS A 550 3.63 13.46 19.37
C LYS A 550 4.12 12.96 18.01
N VAL A 551 3.67 13.56 16.92
CA VAL A 551 4.19 13.27 15.58
C VAL A 551 5.66 13.72 15.46
N TYR A 552 5.98 14.92 15.94
CA TYR A 552 7.36 15.42 15.99
C TYR A 552 8.25 14.48 16.82
N GLU A 553 7.84 14.10 18.04
CA GLU A 553 8.57 13.16 18.90
C GLU A 553 8.80 11.82 18.19
N LEU A 554 7.80 11.28 17.49
CA LEU A 554 7.93 10.06 16.69
C LEU A 554 9.01 10.19 15.61
N VAL A 555 9.03 11.27 14.84
CA VAL A 555 10.06 11.50 13.82
C VAL A 555 11.44 11.62 14.47
N ARG A 556 11.53 12.36 15.59
CA ARG A 556 12.80 12.55 16.31
C ARG A 556 13.32 11.28 17.01
N SER A 557 12.47 10.27 17.20
CA SER A 557 12.92 8.96 17.66
C SER A 557 13.77 8.19 16.64
N VAL A 558 13.62 8.51 15.34
CA VAL A 558 14.34 7.83 14.24
C VAL A 558 15.30 8.76 13.49
N VAL A 559 15.05 10.08 13.47
CA VAL A 559 15.87 11.07 12.77
C VAL A 559 16.24 12.23 13.68
N LYS A 560 17.52 12.47 13.87
CA LYS A 560 18.03 13.59 14.66
C LYS A 560 17.80 14.94 13.97
N PRO A 561 17.70 16.06 14.71
CA PRO A 561 17.67 17.41 14.14
C PRO A 561 18.83 17.65 13.15
N TRP A 562 18.55 18.46 12.12
CA TRP A 562 19.53 18.82 11.10
C TRP A 562 20.33 20.03 11.53
N ILE A 563 21.42 19.79 12.27
CA ILE A 563 22.31 20.85 12.78
C ILE A 563 23.41 21.17 11.76
N LYS A 564 23.92 20.14 11.09
CA LYS A 564 24.99 20.20 10.09
C LYS A 564 24.67 19.21 8.97
N ASP A 565 25.11 19.54 7.75
CA ASP A 565 24.91 18.67 6.60
C ASP A 565 25.49 17.26 6.83
N ARG A 566 24.70 16.26 6.48
CA ARG A 566 25.03 14.83 6.54
C ARG A 566 24.35 14.08 5.39
N PHE A 567 24.60 12.80 5.25
CA PHE A 567 23.93 11.96 4.28
C PHE A 567 22.43 11.88 4.60
N MET A 568 21.57 12.45 3.73
CA MET A 568 20.14 12.67 4.01
C MET A 568 19.23 11.51 3.57
N SER A 569 19.66 10.72 2.57
CA SER A 569 18.80 9.64 2.05
C SER A 569 18.33 8.65 3.13
N PRO A 570 19.17 8.20 4.07
CA PRO A 570 18.72 7.32 5.16
C PRO A 570 17.68 7.96 6.08
N ASP A 571 17.74 9.28 6.28
CA ASP A 571 16.76 10.01 7.08
C ASP A 571 15.40 10.03 6.37
N ILE A 572 15.39 10.27 5.05
CA ILE A 572 14.17 10.23 4.23
C ILE A 572 13.57 8.81 4.24
N GLU A 573 14.40 7.78 4.08
CA GLU A 573 13.96 6.38 4.11
C GLU A 573 13.37 5.99 5.47
N ALA A 574 13.99 6.42 6.57
CA ALA A 574 13.49 6.15 7.91
C ALA A 574 12.09 6.75 8.13
N VAL A 575 11.87 8.00 7.69
CA VAL A 575 10.54 8.62 7.78
C VAL A 575 9.54 7.99 6.79
N HIS A 576 9.98 7.65 5.57
CA HIS A 576 9.15 6.91 4.63
C HIS A 576 8.65 5.59 5.24
N ARG A 577 9.50 4.86 5.97
CA ARG A 577 9.09 3.65 6.71
C ARG A 577 8.04 3.95 7.78
N LEU A 578 8.15 5.06 8.53
CA LEU A 578 7.10 5.46 9.49
C LEU A 578 5.74 5.63 8.79
N LEU A 579 5.72 6.17 7.56
CA LEU A 579 4.50 6.34 6.77
C LEU A 579 3.96 4.99 6.26
N LEU A 580 4.82 4.12 5.74
CA LEU A 580 4.44 2.77 5.29
C LEU A 580 3.84 1.93 6.42
N ASP A 581 4.43 2.01 7.62
CA ASP A 581 3.96 1.34 8.83
C ASP A 581 2.78 2.06 9.49
N GLN A 582 2.29 3.15 8.91
CA GLN A 582 1.20 3.99 9.42
C GLN A 582 1.43 4.53 10.83
N LYS A 583 2.68 4.62 11.30
CA LYS A 583 3.01 5.06 12.67
C LYS A 583 2.60 6.51 12.91
N VAL A 584 2.71 7.39 11.90
CA VAL A 584 2.25 8.78 11.99
C VAL A 584 0.73 8.85 12.22
N TRP A 585 -0.04 8.02 11.49
CA TRP A 585 -1.47 7.91 11.72
C TRP A 585 -1.79 7.39 13.12
N ASN A 586 -1.14 6.30 13.54
CA ASN A 586 -1.41 5.63 14.81
C ASN A 586 -1.16 6.53 16.02
N VAL A 587 -0.17 7.41 15.95
CA VAL A 587 0.13 8.39 17.01
C VAL A 587 -0.91 9.51 17.09
N ALA A 588 -1.41 9.98 15.96
CA ALA A 588 -2.38 11.08 15.92
C ALA A 588 -3.84 10.61 16.08
N LYS A 589 -4.17 9.39 15.63
CA LYS A 589 -5.52 8.82 15.63
C LYS A 589 -6.27 8.92 16.96
N PRO A 590 -5.69 8.59 18.12
CA PRO A 590 -6.41 8.69 19.40
C PRO A 590 -6.94 10.11 19.70
N TYR A 591 -6.20 11.14 19.29
CA TYR A 591 -6.62 12.54 19.47
C TYR A 591 -7.73 12.93 18.49
N ILE A 592 -7.64 12.45 17.24
CA ILE A 592 -8.67 12.66 16.22
C ILE A 592 -9.99 11.99 16.64
N ASP A 593 -9.94 10.72 17.06
CA ASP A 593 -11.11 9.95 17.49
C ASP A 593 -11.76 10.60 18.74
N LYS A 594 -10.94 11.01 19.70
CA LYS A 594 -11.42 11.68 20.91
C LYS A 594 -12.14 12.98 20.58
N TYR A 595 -11.54 13.84 19.76
CA TYR A 595 -12.13 15.11 19.32
C TYR A 595 -13.47 14.89 18.61
N GLN A 596 -13.59 13.85 17.81
CA GLN A 596 -14.82 13.50 17.12
C GLN A 596 -15.91 12.96 18.07
N SER A 597 -15.53 12.20 19.09
CA SER A 597 -16.48 11.60 20.04
C SER A 597 -17.02 12.58 21.09
N GLU A 598 -16.23 13.57 21.47
CA GLU A 598 -16.60 14.53 22.52
C GLU A 598 -17.49 15.67 22.01
N PHE A 599 -17.86 15.71 20.71
CA PHE A 599 -18.67 16.79 20.13
C PHE A 599 -18.18 18.18 20.57
N ILE A 600 -16.86 18.40 20.48
CA ILE A 600 -16.23 19.63 20.94
C ILE A 600 -16.79 20.80 20.12
N PRO A 601 -17.43 21.79 20.74
CA PRO A 601 -17.88 22.98 20.03
C PRO A 601 -16.68 23.64 19.36
N GLU A 602 -16.80 24.01 18.09
CA GLU A 602 -15.74 24.76 17.43
C GLU A 602 -15.46 26.04 18.21
N SER A 603 -14.24 26.16 18.72
CA SER A 603 -13.79 27.39 19.32
C SER A 603 -13.70 28.43 18.20
N ARG A 604 -14.61 29.38 18.25
CA ARG A 604 -14.52 30.58 17.39
C ARG A 604 -13.57 31.54 18.04
N PRO A 605 -12.34 31.74 17.52
CA PRO A 605 -11.43 32.72 18.11
C PRO A 605 -12.13 34.09 18.10
N GLY A 606 -12.34 34.62 19.28
CA GLY A 606 -12.89 35.97 19.43
C GLY A 606 -11.94 36.98 18.82
N SER A 607 -12.06 37.22 17.52
CA SER A 607 -11.41 38.38 16.91
C SER A 607 -12.03 39.62 17.57
N PRO A 608 -11.23 40.60 17.99
CA PRO A 608 -11.76 41.90 18.48
C PRO A 608 -12.67 42.60 17.46
N THR A 609 -12.64 42.15 16.18
CA THR A 609 -13.48 42.66 15.09
C THR A 609 -14.65 41.73 14.77
N ALA A 610 -14.82 40.59 15.46
CA ALA A 610 -15.96 39.70 15.26
C ALA A 610 -17.19 40.33 15.95
N PHE A 611 -18.04 40.96 15.15
CA PHE A 611 -19.41 41.28 15.59
C PHE A 611 -20.08 39.96 16.00
N SER A 612 -20.65 39.94 17.22
CA SER A 612 -21.44 38.81 17.68
C SER A 612 -22.63 38.63 16.73
N LEU A 613 -22.71 37.49 16.06
CA LEU A 613 -23.80 37.11 15.16
C LEU A 613 -25.05 36.63 15.90
N ASP A 614 -25.17 36.89 17.21
CA ASP A 614 -26.26 36.42 18.06
C ASP A 614 -27.59 37.21 17.90
N SER A 615 -27.69 38.07 16.88
CA SER A 615 -28.97 38.70 16.57
C SER A 615 -29.45 38.30 15.15
N PRO A 616 -30.74 37.91 14.99
CA PRO A 616 -31.33 37.55 13.69
C PRO A 616 -31.31 38.68 12.65
N VAL A 617 -31.01 39.92 13.07
CA VAL A 617 -30.94 41.10 12.20
C VAL A 617 -29.59 41.19 11.47
N SER A 618 -28.54 40.61 12.02
CA SER A 618 -27.18 40.66 11.48
C SER A 618 -27.00 39.74 10.23
N ALA A 619 -27.64 38.55 10.23
CA ALA A 619 -27.57 37.61 9.11
C ALA A 619 -28.22 38.16 7.83
N ARG A 620 -29.28 38.96 7.91
CA ARG A 620 -29.93 39.59 6.74
C ARG A 620 -29.12 40.74 6.13
N LYS A 621 -28.25 41.41 6.89
CA LYS A 621 -27.36 42.47 6.37
C LYS A 621 -26.15 41.89 5.62
N LEU A 622 -25.58 40.77 6.09
CA LEU A 622 -24.45 40.13 5.44
C LEU A 622 -24.83 39.51 4.09
N LEU A 623 -26.02 38.90 3.98
CA LEU A 623 -26.52 38.40 2.71
C LEU A 623 -26.76 39.48 1.65
N LYS A 624 -27.06 40.72 2.06
CA LYS A 624 -27.20 41.85 1.14
C LYS A 624 -25.86 42.44 0.67
N SER A 625 -24.78 42.31 1.43
CA SER A 625 -23.45 42.82 1.04
C SER A 625 -22.65 41.81 0.18
N CYS A 626 -23.05 40.55 0.13
CA CYS A 626 -22.44 39.53 -0.75
C CYS A 626 -23.12 39.42 -2.13
N MET A 627 -24.20 40.17 -2.37
CA MET A 627 -24.94 40.22 -3.65
C MET A 627 -24.73 41.53 -4.43
N LEU A 628 -23.82 42.38 -4.01
CA LEU A 628 -23.28 43.49 -4.77
C LEU A 628 -21.76 43.28 -4.95
#